data_f6cba0d4e01afce36e5904fd388588fd
#
_entry.id   f6cba0d4e01afce36e5904fd388588fd
#
_cell.length_a   1.000
_cell.length_b   1.000
_cell.length_c   1.000
_cell.angle_alpha   90.00
_cell.angle_beta   90.00
_cell.angle_gamma   90.00
#
_symmetry.space_group_name_H-M   'P 1'
#
loop_
_entity.id
_entity.type
_entity.pdbx_description
1 polymer ?
#
loop_
_entity_poly.entity_id
_entity_poly.type
_entity_poly.pdbx_seq_one_letter_code
_entity_poly.pdbx_strand_id
1 'polypeptide(L)'
;MQKDIHHHLLDLYAEWGRLTEIEGKAIVIDEWASVAEQQLLKKRLQEQIVQTAGQWQSEQGETEVGRAKYEREFRPIISDLVQRESQNHELLCQRREHLQVRLGSLKQSGAHLRGIHRTYAASNSSNWQSYS
;
A
#
# COMPACT_ATOMS: atom_id res chain seq x y z
N MET A 1 -6.62 29.01 20.38
CA MET A 1 -6.05 29.48 19.11
C MET A 1 -6.28 28.43 18.04
N GLN A 2 -6.98 28.80 16.99
CA GLN A 2 -7.16 27.88 15.88
C GLN A 2 -5.84 27.73 15.14
N LYS A 3 -5.43 26.46 14.95
CA LYS A 3 -4.30 26.16 14.10
C LYS A 3 -4.65 26.60 12.68
N ASP A 4 -3.75 27.31 12.03
CA ASP A 4 -3.93 27.71 10.65
C ASP A 4 -4.22 26.47 9.78
N ILE A 5 -5.25 26.53 8.97
CA ILE A 5 -5.66 25.44 8.09
C ILE A 5 -4.51 25.08 7.14
N HIS A 6 -3.76 26.04 6.68
CA HIS A 6 -2.59 25.82 5.84
C HIS A 6 -1.57 24.91 6.52
N HIS A 7 -1.20 25.22 7.76
CA HIS A 7 -0.27 24.39 8.53
C HIS A 7 -0.85 23.00 8.83
N HIS A 8 -2.14 22.96 9.10
CA HIS A 8 -2.81 21.68 9.37
C HIS A 8 -2.76 20.78 8.14
N LEU A 9 -3.02 21.32 6.95
CA LEU A 9 -2.90 20.56 5.70
C LEU A 9 -1.48 20.08 5.47
N LEU A 10 -0.49 20.92 5.70
CA LEU A 10 0.92 20.54 5.58
C LEU A 10 1.26 19.38 6.51
N ASP A 11 0.78 19.43 7.75
CA ASP A 11 0.99 18.35 8.72
C ASP A 11 0.34 17.05 8.26
N LEU A 12 -0.86 17.11 7.71
CA LEU A 12 -1.56 15.93 7.20
C LEU A 12 -0.84 15.32 6.00
N TYR A 13 -0.35 16.13 5.09
CA TYR A 13 0.44 15.64 3.96
C TYR A 13 1.79 15.06 4.39
N ALA A 14 2.44 15.69 5.37
CA ALA A 14 3.67 15.15 5.95
C ALA A 14 3.44 13.78 6.60
N GLU A 15 2.33 13.62 7.31
CA GLU A 15 1.95 12.35 7.91
C GLU A 15 1.69 11.29 6.83
N TRP A 16 1.05 11.65 5.73
CA TRP A 16 0.86 10.75 4.59
C TRP A 16 2.20 10.25 4.06
N GLY A 17 3.16 11.16 3.88
CA GLY A 17 4.51 10.80 3.44
C GLY A 17 5.20 9.83 4.39
N ARG A 18 5.06 10.06 5.70
CA ARG A 18 5.62 9.19 6.73
C ARG A 18 5.03 7.77 6.65
N LEU A 19 3.71 7.67 6.56
CA LEU A 19 3.02 6.38 6.45
C LEU A 19 3.41 5.65 5.17
N THR A 20 3.56 6.37 4.07
CA THR A 20 3.97 5.81 2.78
C THR A 20 5.39 5.26 2.83
N GLU A 21 6.30 5.95 3.53
CA GLU A 21 7.66 5.47 3.73
C GLU A 21 7.69 4.18 4.56
N ILE A 22 6.93 4.14 5.65
CA ILE A 22 6.82 2.93 6.49
C ILE A 22 6.24 1.78 5.67
N GLU A 23 5.20 2.04 4.90
CA GLU A 23 4.58 1.05 4.03
C GLU A 23 5.60 0.49 3.03
N GLY A 24 6.36 1.35 2.36
CA GLY A 24 7.36 0.93 1.39
C GLY A 24 8.42 0.02 2.00
N LYS A 25 8.92 0.36 3.17
CA LYS A 25 9.88 -0.47 3.89
C LYS A 25 9.28 -1.82 4.28
N ALA A 26 8.02 -1.83 4.71
CA ALA A 26 7.31 -3.04 5.08
C ALA A 26 7.09 -3.97 3.87
N ILE A 27 6.79 -3.41 2.71
CA ILE A 27 6.64 -4.19 1.47
C ILE A 27 7.94 -4.92 1.13
N VAL A 28 9.07 -4.24 1.23
CA VAL A 28 10.39 -4.80 0.88
C VAL A 28 10.74 -6.01 1.74
N ILE A 29 10.33 -6.01 3.01
CA ILE A 29 10.64 -7.10 3.95
C ILE A 29 9.46 -8.04 4.20
N ASP A 30 8.41 -7.93 3.39
CA ASP A 30 7.20 -8.77 3.47
C ASP A 30 6.47 -8.71 4.82
N GLU A 31 6.51 -7.55 5.46
CA GLU A 31 5.78 -7.25 6.69
C GLU A 31 4.33 -6.86 6.37
N TRP A 32 3.53 -7.81 5.94
CA TRP A 32 2.19 -7.57 5.40
C TRP A 32 1.21 -6.99 6.42
N ALA A 33 1.35 -7.36 7.68
CA ALA A 33 0.53 -6.78 8.75
C ALA A 33 0.79 -5.27 8.88
N SER A 34 2.04 -4.85 8.78
CA SER A 34 2.41 -3.43 8.79
C SER A 34 1.90 -2.71 7.56
N VAL A 35 1.98 -3.34 6.38
CA VAL A 35 1.43 -2.78 5.13
C VAL A 35 -0.06 -2.51 5.28
N ALA A 36 -0.82 -3.47 5.79
CA ALA A 36 -2.26 -3.33 6.00
C ALA A 36 -2.58 -2.23 7.02
N GLU A 37 -1.80 -2.14 8.09
CA GLU A 37 -1.94 -1.08 9.09
C GLU A 37 -1.73 0.30 8.49
N GLN A 38 -0.68 0.48 7.71
CA GLN A 38 -0.39 1.77 7.07
C GLN A 38 -1.50 2.15 6.07
N GLN A 39 -2.01 1.20 5.31
CA GLN A 39 -3.11 1.46 4.37
C GLN A 39 -4.38 1.89 5.10
N LEU A 40 -4.68 1.28 6.23
CA LEU A 40 -5.84 1.67 7.05
C LEU A 40 -5.66 3.08 7.62
N LEU A 41 -4.48 3.39 8.14
CA LEU A 41 -4.16 4.73 8.66
C LEU A 41 -4.23 5.78 7.57
N LYS A 42 -3.75 5.47 6.37
CA LYS A 42 -3.85 6.39 5.23
C LYS A 42 -5.29 6.64 4.81
N LYS A 43 -6.13 5.63 4.88
CA LYS A 43 -7.56 5.81 4.57
C LYS A 43 -8.23 6.79 5.53
N ARG A 44 -7.93 6.69 6.82
CA ARG A 44 -8.43 7.62 7.83
C ARG A 44 -7.88 9.03 7.61
N LEU A 45 -6.60 9.11 7.29
CA LEU A 45 -5.92 10.36 7.01
C LEU A 45 -6.51 11.05 5.77
N GLN A 46 -6.87 10.28 4.75
CA GLN A 46 -7.52 10.79 3.54
C GLN A 46 -8.83 11.51 3.87
N GLU A 47 -9.63 10.94 4.77
CA GLU A 47 -10.87 11.57 5.21
C GLU A 47 -10.59 12.93 5.88
N GLN A 48 -9.57 13.00 6.73
CA GLN A 48 -9.16 14.24 7.37
C GLN A 48 -8.67 15.27 6.36
N ILE A 49 -7.88 14.85 5.37
CA ILE A 49 -7.37 15.74 4.32
C ILE A 49 -8.54 16.32 3.52
N VAL A 50 -9.48 15.48 3.09
CA VAL A 50 -10.64 15.94 2.32
C VAL A 50 -11.45 16.96 3.12
N GLN A 51 -11.67 16.70 4.40
CA GLN A 51 -12.43 17.59 5.28
C GLN A 51 -11.69 18.93 5.47
N THR A 52 -10.39 18.88 5.72
CA THR A 52 -9.59 20.09 5.92
C THR A 52 -9.43 20.89 4.65
N ALA A 53 -9.28 20.23 3.50
CA ALA A 53 -9.24 20.92 2.20
C ALA A 53 -10.58 21.59 1.89
N GLY A 54 -11.69 20.99 2.29
CA GLY A 54 -13.02 21.60 2.17
C GLY A 54 -13.13 22.87 3.03
N GLN A 55 -12.57 22.86 4.23
CA GLN A 55 -12.53 24.04 5.09
C GLN A 55 -11.67 25.15 4.45
N TRP A 56 -10.55 24.78 3.85
CA TRP A 56 -9.72 25.74 3.12
C TRP A 56 -10.53 26.44 2.01
N GLN A 57 -11.25 25.65 1.19
CA GLN A 57 -12.06 26.18 0.11
C GLN A 57 -13.15 27.11 0.65
N SER A 58 -13.78 26.78 1.77
CA SER A 58 -14.81 27.61 2.40
C SER A 58 -14.24 28.95 2.88
N GLU A 59 -13.03 28.95 3.45
CA GLU A 59 -12.39 30.16 3.96
C GLU A 59 -11.84 31.07 2.86
N GLN A 60 -11.20 30.48 1.85
CA GLN A 60 -10.60 31.22 0.74
C GLN A 60 -11.62 31.60 -0.34
N GLY A 61 -12.84 31.06 -0.23
CA GLY A 61 -13.85 31.18 -1.26
C GLY A 61 -13.51 30.33 -2.49
N GLU A 62 -14.53 30.02 -3.28
CA GLU A 62 -14.36 29.31 -4.56
C GLU A 62 -13.86 30.26 -5.65
N THR A 63 -12.92 31.14 -5.33
CA THR A 63 -12.36 32.10 -6.26
C THR A 63 -11.19 31.48 -7.00
N GLU A 64 -10.92 31.97 -8.21
CA GLU A 64 -9.74 31.55 -8.98
C GLU A 64 -8.45 31.81 -8.22
N VAL A 65 -8.39 32.90 -7.46
CA VAL A 65 -7.23 33.28 -6.65
C VAL A 65 -6.97 32.24 -5.56
N GLY A 66 -8.02 31.79 -4.88
CA GLY A 66 -7.92 30.75 -3.85
C GLY A 66 -7.48 29.41 -4.42
N ARG A 67 -8.02 29.01 -5.58
CA ARG A 67 -7.61 27.79 -6.28
C ARG A 67 -6.18 27.84 -6.74
N ALA A 68 -5.77 28.98 -7.32
CA ALA A 68 -4.40 29.19 -7.78
C ALA A 68 -3.41 29.12 -6.61
N LYS A 69 -3.78 29.66 -5.46
CA LYS A 69 -2.96 29.61 -4.25
C LYS A 69 -2.80 28.17 -3.75
N TYR A 70 -3.90 27.42 -3.68
CA TYR A 70 -3.88 26.01 -3.29
C TYR A 70 -3.00 25.19 -4.24
N GLU A 71 -3.20 25.34 -5.54
CA GLU A 71 -2.42 24.65 -6.57
C GLU A 71 -0.92 24.95 -6.42
N ARG A 72 -0.57 26.22 -6.24
CA ARG A 72 0.82 26.63 -6.14
C ARG A 72 1.50 26.09 -4.89
N GLU A 73 0.80 26.06 -3.76
CA GLU A 73 1.38 25.67 -2.48
C GLU A 73 1.38 24.14 -2.25
N PHE A 74 0.33 23.46 -2.69
CA PHE A 74 0.15 22.05 -2.37
C PHE A 74 0.42 21.10 -3.53
N ARG A 75 0.32 21.58 -4.77
CA ARG A 75 0.52 20.72 -5.94
C ARG A 75 1.87 19.99 -5.96
N PRO A 76 3.01 20.65 -5.67
CA PRO A 76 4.29 19.94 -5.64
C PRO A 76 4.33 18.85 -4.58
N ILE A 77 3.73 19.10 -3.42
CA ILE A 77 3.66 18.14 -2.31
C ILE A 77 2.81 16.94 -2.71
N ILE A 78 1.63 17.20 -3.27
CA ILE A 78 0.70 16.15 -3.73
C ILE A 78 1.34 15.32 -4.84
N SER A 79 2.01 15.96 -5.78
CA SER A 79 2.70 15.29 -6.88
C SER A 79 3.77 14.35 -6.37
N ASP A 80 4.56 14.76 -5.39
CA ASP A 80 5.58 13.92 -4.76
C ASP A 80 4.94 12.72 -4.05
N LEU A 81 3.85 12.94 -3.31
CA LEU A 81 3.14 11.87 -2.62
C LEU A 81 2.53 10.85 -3.60
N VAL A 82 1.95 11.33 -4.70
CA VAL A 82 1.40 10.46 -5.74
C VAL A 82 2.51 9.61 -6.36
N GLN A 83 3.68 10.19 -6.59
CA GLN A 83 4.83 9.45 -7.12
C GLN A 83 5.28 8.37 -6.15
N ARG A 84 5.35 8.67 -4.86
CA ARG A 84 5.70 7.68 -3.82
C ARG A 84 4.67 6.56 -3.72
N GLU A 85 3.38 6.89 -3.82
CA GLU A 85 2.32 5.89 -3.85
C GLU A 85 2.47 4.96 -5.05
N SER A 86 2.79 5.52 -6.21
CA SER A 86 3.01 4.76 -7.44
C SER A 86 4.20 3.81 -7.28
N GLN A 87 5.29 4.26 -6.67
CA GLN A 87 6.46 3.44 -6.39
C GLN A 87 6.13 2.28 -5.45
N ASN A 88 5.38 2.56 -4.38
CA ASN A 88 4.95 1.51 -3.44
C ASN A 88 4.02 0.50 -4.11
N HIS A 89 3.12 0.97 -4.97
CA HIS A 89 2.23 0.10 -5.72
C HIS A 89 3.03 -0.84 -6.65
N GLU A 90 4.03 -0.32 -7.32
CA GLU A 90 4.92 -1.11 -8.16
C GLU A 90 5.68 -2.16 -7.35
N LEU A 91 6.24 -1.76 -6.20
CA LEU A 91 6.90 -2.70 -5.29
C LEU A 91 5.94 -3.80 -4.83
N LEU A 92 4.72 -3.43 -4.49
CA LEU A 92 3.70 -4.38 -4.07
C LEU A 92 3.39 -5.40 -5.17
N CYS A 93 3.25 -4.92 -6.41
CA CYS A 93 3.01 -5.79 -7.56
C CYS A 93 4.18 -6.74 -7.80
N GLN A 94 5.41 -6.25 -7.72
CA GLN A 94 6.61 -7.06 -7.86
C GLN A 94 6.69 -8.15 -6.77
N ARG A 95 6.38 -7.79 -5.53
CA ARG A 95 6.39 -8.77 -4.44
C ARG A 95 5.30 -9.81 -4.59
N ARG A 96 4.10 -9.42 -5.02
CA ARG A 96 3.02 -10.36 -5.33
C ARG A 96 3.42 -11.35 -6.42
N GLU A 97 4.00 -10.84 -7.49
CA GLU A 97 4.46 -11.66 -8.61
C GLU A 97 5.52 -12.65 -8.15
N HIS A 98 6.48 -12.19 -7.36
CA HIS A 98 7.51 -13.04 -6.77
C HIS A 98 6.90 -14.15 -5.91
N LEU A 99 5.93 -13.82 -5.06
CA LEU A 99 5.25 -14.79 -4.21
C LEU A 99 4.46 -15.81 -5.05
N GLN A 100 3.81 -15.39 -6.13
CA GLN A 100 3.10 -16.28 -7.04
C GLN A 100 4.04 -17.27 -7.71
N VAL A 101 5.20 -16.80 -8.15
CA VAL A 101 6.24 -17.66 -8.74
C VAL A 101 6.72 -18.70 -7.71
N ARG A 102 6.98 -18.28 -6.48
CA ARG A 102 7.38 -19.20 -5.40
C ARG A 102 6.30 -20.23 -5.10
N LEU A 103 5.04 -19.80 -5.02
CA LEU A 103 3.92 -20.71 -4.79
C LEU A 103 3.79 -21.72 -5.93
N GLY A 104 3.94 -21.28 -7.18
CA GLY A 104 3.92 -22.15 -8.34
C GLY A 104 5.04 -23.20 -8.28
N SER A 105 6.24 -22.77 -7.92
CA SER A 105 7.39 -23.66 -7.73
C SER A 105 7.14 -24.68 -6.61
N LEU A 106 6.58 -24.25 -5.49
CA LEU A 106 6.23 -25.15 -4.39
C LEU A 106 5.17 -26.17 -4.78
N LYS A 107 4.16 -25.75 -5.56
CA LYS A 107 3.13 -26.66 -6.08
C LYS A 107 3.72 -27.70 -7.00
N GLN A 108 4.62 -27.29 -7.89
CA GLN A 108 5.32 -28.23 -8.78
C GLN A 108 6.17 -29.22 -8.00
N SER A 109 6.91 -28.74 -7.00
CA SER A 109 7.72 -29.61 -6.14
C SER A 109 6.85 -30.58 -5.37
N GLY A 110 5.72 -30.13 -4.83
CA GLY A 110 4.77 -31.00 -4.16
C GLY A 110 4.19 -32.08 -5.08
N ALA A 111 3.82 -31.69 -6.31
CA ALA A 111 3.32 -32.64 -7.31
C ALA A 111 4.39 -33.64 -7.69
N HIS A 112 5.62 -33.24 -7.85
CA HIS A 112 6.76 -34.08 -8.14
C HIS A 112 7.00 -35.11 -7.03
N LEU A 113 7.00 -34.67 -5.79
CA LEU A 113 7.15 -35.53 -4.63
C LEU A 113 6.01 -36.57 -4.54
N ARG A 114 4.78 -36.16 -4.81
CA ARG A 114 3.64 -37.09 -4.84
C ARG A 114 3.81 -38.12 -5.92
N GLY A 115 4.32 -37.73 -7.09
CA GLY A 115 4.60 -38.67 -8.19
C GLY A 115 5.66 -39.68 -7.81
N ILE A 116 6.75 -39.28 -7.20
CA ILE A 116 7.80 -40.16 -6.70
C ILE A 116 7.22 -41.13 -5.64
N HIS A 117 6.46 -40.61 -4.72
CA HIS A 117 5.86 -41.40 -3.65
C HIS A 117 4.94 -42.48 -4.24
N ARG A 118 4.11 -42.16 -5.22
CA ARG A 118 3.25 -43.12 -5.91
C ARG A 118 4.05 -44.23 -6.57
N THR A 119 5.17 -43.89 -7.16
CA THR A 119 6.04 -44.85 -7.84
C THR A 119 6.65 -45.84 -6.84
N TYR A 120 7.14 -45.36 -5.71
CA TYR A 120 7.80 -46.22 -4.72
C TYR A 120 6.86 -46.89 -3.75
N ALA A 121 5.66 -46.39 -3.58
CA ALA A 121 4.68 -46.91 -2.63
C ALA A 121 3.48 -47.53 -3.34
N ALA A 122 3.66 -48.08 -4.54
CA ALA A 122 2.58 -48.61 -5.36
C ALA A 122 1.83 -49.77 -4.67
N SER A 123 2.47 -50.50 -3.75
CA SER A 123 1.87 -51.58 -2.99
C SER A 123 1.22 -51.14 -1.69
N ASN A 124 1.43 -49.94 -1.25
CA ASN A 124 0.91 -49.43 0.02
C ASN A 124 -0.05 -48.29 -0.24
N SER A 125 -1.24 -48.33 0.36
CA SER A 125 -2.13 -47.18 0.35
C SER A 125 -1.44 -46.05 1.08
N SER A 126 -1.22 -44.93 0.42
CA SER A 126 -0.58 -43.80 1.01
C SER A 126 -1.55 -42.64 1.22
N ASN A 127 -1.33 -41.88 2.26
CA ASN A 127 -2.15 -40.73 2.63
C ASN A 127 -1.58 -39.40 2.14
N TRP A 128 -1.03 -39.38 0.95
CA TRP A 128 -0.45 -38.20 0.34
C TRP A 128 -1.47 -37.31 -0.36
N GLN A 129 -2.73 -37.57 -0.15
CA GLN A 129 -3.76 -36.76 -0.81
C GLN A 129 -4.06 -35.43 -0.15
N SER A 130 -3.46 -35.09 0.94
CA SER A 130 -3.77 -33.88 1.68
C SER A 130 -3.02 -32.66 1.23
N TYR A 131 -2.22 -32.75 0.20
CA TYR A 131 -1.50 -31.61 -0.36
C TYR A 131 -2.27 -31.05 -1.55
N SER A 132 -3.33 -30.39 -1.26
CA SER A 132 -4.08 -29.66 -2.29
C SER A 132 -3.75 -28.17 -2.28
#